data_dc6a6412cb2e4a7808f9d46a58319ce5
#
_entry.id   dc6a6412cb2e4a7808f9d46a58319ce5
#
_cell.length_a   1.000
_cell.length_b   1.000
_cell.length_c   1.000
_cell.angle_alpha   90.00
_cell.angle_beta   90.00
_cell.angle_gamma   90.00
#
_symmetry.space_group_name_H-M   'P 1'
#
loop_
_entity.id
_entity.type
_entity.pdbx_description
1 polymer ?
#
loop_
_entity_poly.entity_id
_entity_poly.type
_entity_poly.pdbx_seq_one_letter_code
_entity_poly.pdbx_strand_id
1 'polypeptide(L)'
;MEKIRTAVIGCGKVGHFHAYAYQHCENSQLVACLGRNMEKTEAFAAQYGIRAYTDLEKMVRETGVQAVSICTPHPDHGNIAVRCCELGLHIAVEKPLAASLEDCDAMIAAANEAGVTGTTICQRRFYRPAMRVKKAIDDGKLDKPILGTVNMLGWRDMAYYHSDPWRGTWKGEGGGVLINQAPHQLDLLLWYMGDIAELYGVWDTLNHPELEVDDTAAAIIRFKSGAIGNIVVSNSQNPALFGNVRVHGSNGASVGVQTDGGAMFIAGVSGIAEPPVNDLWTVHGEEDMLERYKAEDRAFFNSIDSIHYFHIRQLEDFLSAIIGKRKPLITFEDGRKTVELITGIYRSCRDDMPVKFPLAPENRGGFDGRLK
;
A
#
# COMPACT_ATOMS: atom_id res chain seq x y z
N MET A 1 -24.12 18.43 3.22
CA MET A 1 -24.28 17.22 2.40
C MET A 1 -24.50 16.02 3.32
N GLU A 2 -25.25 15.03 2.88
CA GLU A 2 -25.44 13.81 3.65
C GLU A 2 -24.11 13.03 3.69
N LYS A 3 -23.71 12.59 4.88
CA LYS A 3 -22.47 11.81 5.07
C LYS A 3 -22.66 10.40 4.51
N ILE A 4 -21.61 9.83 3.93
CA ILE A 4 -21.59 8.44 3.48
C ILE A 4 -21.55 7.53 4.70
N ARG A 5 -22.48 6.58 4.77
CA ARG A 5 -22.46 5.55 5.81
C ARG A 5 -21.38 4.52 5.51
N THR A 6 -20.42 4.41 6.44
CA THR A 6 -19.23 3.60 6.28
C THR A 6 -19.19 2.44 7.29
N ALA A 7 -18.47 1.38 6.95
CA ALA A 7 -18.17 0.28 7.86
C ALA A 7 -16.75 -0.25 7.67
N VAL A 8 -16.28 -1.01 8.67
CA VAL A 8 -14.97 -1.69 8.62
C VAL A 8 -15.20 -3.21 8.60
N ILE A 9 -14.57 -3.89 7.66
CA ILE A 9 -14.52 -5.35 7.54
C ILE A 9 -13.14 -5.83 7.97
N GLY A 10 -13.06 -6.55 9.10
CA GLY A 10 -11.79 -6.94 9.73
C GLY A 10 -11.48 -6.11 10.97
N CYS A 11 -11.79 -6.67 12.14
CA CYS A 11 -11.67 -6.01 13.46
C CYS A 11 -10.30 -6.25 14.11
N GLY A 12 -9.21 -6.29 13.29
CA GLY A 12 -7.82 -6.40 13.75
C GLY A 12 -7.17 -5.06 14.00
N LYS A 13 -5.84 -5.07 14.25
CA LYS A 13 -5.03 -3.87 14.53
C LYS A 13 -5.23 -2.78 13.46
N VAL A 14 -5.19 -3.14 12.18
CA VAL A 14 -5.37 -2.19 11.07
C VAL A 14 -6.81 -1.68 10.97
N GLY A 15 -7.80 -2.52 11.30
CA GLY A 15 -9.20 -2.10 11.37
C GLY A 15 -9.44 -0.94 12.34
N HIS A 16 -8.68 -0.85 13.43
CA HIS A 16 -8.73 0.29 14.36
C HIS A 16 -8.30 1.61 13.72
N PHE A 17 -7.27 1.58 12.83
CA PHE A 17 -6.87 2.79 12.09
C PHE A 17 -7.98 3.29 11.18
N HIS A 18 -8.65 2.37 10.47
CA HIS A 18 -9.76 2.72 9.57
C HIS A 18 -11.00 3.20 10.33
N ALA A 19 -11.36 2.55 11.43
CA ALA A 19 -12.49 2.99 12.26
C ALA A 19 -12.25 4.39 12.83
N TYR A 20 -11.06 4.64 13.36
CA TYR A 20 -10.66 5.96 13.82
C TYR A 20 -10.70 6.99 12.68
N ALA A 21 -10.14 6.66 11.53
CA ALA A 21 -10.11 7.56 10.39
C ALA A 21 -11.53 7.91 9.90
N TYR A 22 -12.44 6.94 9.78
CA TYR A 22 -13.83 7.20 9.40
C TYR A 22 -14.58 8.08 10.40
N GLN A 23 -14.29 7.97 11.71
CA GLN A 23 -14.87 8.88 12.71
C GLN A 23 -14.37 10.32 12.56
N HIS A 24 -13.20 10.52 11.96
CA HIS A 24 -12.56 11.83 11.77
C HIS A 24 -12.67 12.38 10.35
N CYS A 25 -13.19 11.61 9.39
CA CYS A 25 -13.52 12.09 8.06
C CYS A 25 -14.80 12.94 8.09
N GLU A 26 -14.76 14.11 7.45
CA GLU A 26 -15.92 15.03 7.38
C GLU A 26 -17.11 14.40 6.67
N ASN A 27 -16.84 13.61 5.61
CA ASN A 27 -17.84 13.00 4.74
C ASN A 27 -18.26 11.59 5.18
N SER A 28 -17.84 11.10 6.36
CA SER A 28 -18.13 9.77 6.86
C SER A 28 -19.09 9.77 8.03
N GLN A 29 -19.94 8.75 8.07
CA GLN A 29 -20.65 8.28 9.25
C GLN A 29 -20.34 6.79 9.45
N LEU A 30 -19.43 6.46 10.37
CA LEU A 30 -19.12 5.08 10.71
C LEU A 30 -20.31 4.46 11.45
N VAL A 31 -20.91 3.40 10.88
CA VAL A 31 -22.15 2.80 11.42
C VAL A 31 -21.99 1.36 11.89
N ALA A 32 -21.02 0.63 11.37
CA ALA A 32 -20.86 -0.81 11.65
C ALA A 32 -19.44 -1.32 11.49
N CYS A 33 -19.22 -2.51 12.03
CA CYS A 33 -18.06 -3.35 11.69
C CYS A 33 -18.50 -4.79 11.46
N LEU A 34 -17.70 -5.52 10.66
CA LEU A 34 -17.88 -6.92 10.34
C LEU A 34 -16.64 -7.72 10.73
N GLY A 35 -16.81 -8.81 11.46
CA GLY A 35 -15.72 -9.72 11.81
C GLY A 35 -16.19 -11.17 11.83
N ARG A 36 -15.27 -12.14 11.87
CA ARG A 36 -15.60 -13.58 11.89
C ARG A 36 -16.03 -14.10 13.27
N ASN A 37 -15.59 -13.45 14.34
CA ASN A 37 -15.91 -13.83 15.71
C ASN A 37 -16.73 -12.71 16.36
N MET A 38 -17.98 -13.01 16.75
CA MET A 38 -18.92 -12.02 17.28
C MET A 38 -18.40 -11.33 18.54
N GLU A 39 -17.84 -12.05 19.49
CA GLU A 39 -17.32 -11.48 20.76
C GLU A 39 -16.23 -10.43 20.50
N LYS A 40 -15.25 -10.75 19.62
CA LYS A 40 -14.20 -9.80 19.24
C LYS A 40 -14.76 -8.62 18.45
N THR A 41 -15.76 -8.86 17.61
CA THR A 41 -16.40 -7.82 16.80
C THR A 41 -17.23 -6.88 17.67
N GLU A 42 -17.94 -7.37 18.69
CA GLU A 42 -18.67 -6.56 19.68
C GLU A 42 -17.71 -5.72 20.55
N ALA A 43 -16.56 -6.30 20.97
CA ALA A 43 -15.55 -5.57 21.69
C ALA A 43 -14.96 -4.42 20.84
N PHE A 44 -14.73 -4.66 19.55
CA PHE A 44 -14.31 -3.62 18.60
C PHE A 44 -15.42 -2.55 18.44
N ALA A 45 -16.66 -2.97 18.20
CA ALA A 45 -17.79 -2.07 17.98
C ALA A 45 -18.04 -1.15 19.18
N ALA A 46 -17.92 -1.67 20.40
CA ALA A 46 -18.10 -0.90 21.63
C ALA A 46 -17.13 0.30 21.74
N GLN A 47 -15.89 0.16 21.24
CA GLN A 47 -14.89 1.24 21.28
C GLN A 47 -15.26 2.43 20.39
N TYR A 48 -16.03 2.18 19.33
CA TYR A 48 -16.39 3.20 18.33
C TYR A 48 -17.88 3.58 18.39
N GLY A 49 -18.66 2.98 19.27
CA GLY A 49 -20.12 3.24 19.41
C GLY A 49 -20.91 2.82 18.17
N ILE A 50 -20.54 1.69 17.53
CA ILE A 50 -21.12 1.20 16.28
C ILE A 50 -21.71 -0.20 16.44
N ARG A 51 -22.35 -0.72 15.40
CA ARG A 51 -23.01 -2.05 15.43
C ARG A 51 -22.05 -3.14 14.94
N ALA A 52 -22.08 -4.29 15.61
CA ALA A 52 -21.27 -5.47 15.27
C ALA A 52 -22.05 -6.46 14.42
N TYR A 53 -21.39 -7.03 13.40
CA TYR A 53 -21.94 -8.03 12.49
C TYR A 53 -20.95 -9.15 12.19
N THR A 54 -21.49 -10.34 11.86
CA THR A 54 -20.73 -11.46 11.28
C THR A 54 -21.30 -11.89 9.91
N ASP A 55 -22.34 -11.20 9.43
CA ASP A 55 -23.03 -11.44 8.18
C ASP A 55 -23.08 -10.12 7.40
N LEU A 56 -22.49 -10.12 6.20
CA LEU A 56 -22.33 -8.93 5.36
C LEU A 56 -23.68 -8.40 4.84
N GLU A 57 -24.53 -9.29 4.34
CA GLU A 57 -25.84 -8.94 3.78
C GLU A 57 -26.76 -8.36 4.87
N LYS A 58 -26.71 -8.94 6.07
CA LYS A 58 -27.43 -8.42 7.23
C LYS A 58 -26.93 -7.03 7.60
N MET A 59 -25.61 -6.82 7.64
CA MET A 59 -25.03 -5.51 7.91
C MET A 59 -25.52 -4.48 6.90
N VAL A 60 -25.44 -4.77 5.60
CA VAL A 60 -25.87 -3.85 4.52
C VAL A 60 -27.35 -3.51 4.66
N ARG A 61 -28.20 -4.51 4.80
CA ARG A 61 -29.67 -4.33 4.91
C ARG A 61 -30.09 -3.51 6.13
N GLU A 62 -29.45 -3.73 7.29
CA GLU A 62 -29.87 -3.10 8.54
C GLU A 62 -29.25 -1.73 8.79
N THR A 63 -28.08 -1.43 8.18
CA THR A 63 -27.39 -0.16 8.41
C THR A 63 -27.46 0.79 7.22
N GLY A 64 -27.77 0.26 6.02
CA GLY A 64 -27.70 1.01 4.77
C GLY A 64 -26.30 1.54 4.51
N VAL A 65 -25.25 0.82 4.89
CA VAL A 65 -23.86 1.14 4.59
C VAL A 65 -23.67 1.30 3.08
N GLN A 66 -22.83 2.26 2.70
CA GLN A 66 -22.57 2.64 1.30
C GLN A 66 -21.12 2.42 0.90
N ALA A 67 -20.21 2.50 1.86
CA ALA A 67 -18.79 2.29 1.61
C ALA A 67 -18.14 1.50 2.77
N VAL A 68 -17.18 0.65 2.43
CA VAL A 68 -16.50 -0.20 3.41
C VAL A 68 -14.98 -0.11 3.26
N SER A 69 -14.27 -0.31 4.38
CA SER A 69 -12.84 -0.64 4.34
C SER A 69 -12.64 -2.13 4.62
N ILE A 70 -11.83 -2.79 3.80
CA ILE A 70 -11.43 -4.20 3.97
C ILE A 70 -10.04 -4.22 4.60
N CYS A 71 -9.96 -4.73 5.84
CA CYS A 71 -8.78 -4.80 6.69
C CYS A 71 -8.52 -6.23 7.18
N THR A 72 -8.88 -7.21 6.37
CA THR A 72 -8.69 -8.65 6.63
C THR A 72 -7.27 -9.09 6.24
N PRO A 73 -6.86 -10.34 6.50
CA PRO A 73 -5.65 -10.89 5.91
C PRO A 73 -5.69 -10.86 4.37
N HIS A 74 -4.52 -10.71 3.75
CA HIS A 74 -4.38 -10.47 2.31
C HIS A 74 -5.13 -11.49 1.41
N PRO A 75 -5.11 -12.82 1.70
CA PRO A 75 -5.81 -13.78 0.86
C PRO A 75 -7.34 -13.64 0.85
N ASP A 76 -7.91 -12.96 1.84
CA ASP A 76 -9.35 -12.76 1.95
C ASP A 76 -9.86 -11.53 1.18
N HIS A 77 -8.96 -10.63 0.71
CA HIS A 77 -9.32 -9.35 0.10
C HIS A 77 -10.20 -9.52 -1.14
N GLY A 78 -9.77 -10.40 -2.08
CA GLY A 78 -10.44 -10.57 -3.37
C GLY A 78 -11.90 -10.98 -3.24
N ASN A 79 -12.17 -12.08 -2.54
CA ASN A 79 -13.51 -12.62 -2.37
C ASN A 79 -14.46 -11.64 -1.64
N ILE A 80 -13.97 -10.99 -0.58
CA ILE A 80 -14.75 -10.01 0.17
C ILE A 80 -15.07 -8.79 -0.69
N ALA A 81 -14.09 -8.29 -1.44
CA ALA A 81 -14.28 -7.11 -2.29
C ALA A 81 -15.28 -7.38 -3.42
N VAL A 82 -15.16 -8.50 -4.12
CA VAL A 82 -16.13 -8.90 -5.16
C VAL A 82 -17.53 -8.96 -4.58
N ARG A 83 -17.71 -9.61 -3.41
CA ARG A 83 -19.02 -9.67 -2.76
C ARG A 83 -19.55 -8.29 -2.36
N CYS A 84 -18.69 -7.39 -1.90
CA CYS A 84 -19.09 -6.00 -1.61
C CYS A 84 -19.53 -5.26 -2.88
N CYS A 85 -18.82 -5.44 -4.01
CA CYS A 85 -19.24 -4.87 -5.31
C CYS A 85 -20.63 -5.34 -5.73
N GLU A 86 -20.92 -6.65 -5.63
CA GLU A 86 -22.23 -7.24 -5.93
C GLU A 86 -23.36 -6.61 -5.09
N LEU A 87 -23.04 -6.15 -3.88
CA LEU A 87 -23.98 -5.46 -2.99
C LEU A 87 -24.02 -3.93 -3.23
N GLY A 88 -23.31 -3.42 -4.24
CA GLY A 88 -23.29 -2.01 -4.60
C GLY A 88 -22.47 -1.12 -3.64
N LEU A 89 -21.54 -1.69 -2.88
CA LEU A 89 -20.71 -0.93 -1.93
C LEU A 89 -19.47 -0.37 -2.60
N HIS A 90 -19.12 0.87 -2.29
CA HIS A 90 -17.80 1.44 -2.57
C HIS A 90 -16.75 0.86 -1.62
N ILE A 91 -15.50 0.66 -2.08
CA ILE A 91 -14.54 -0.17 -1.36
C ILE A 91 -13.17 0.48 -1.25
N ALA A 92 -12.66 0.61 -0.02
CA ALA A 92 -11.26 0.85 0.27
C ALA A 92 -10.63 -0.48 0.77
N VAL A 93 -9.54 -0.92 0.17
CA VAL A 93 -8.88 -2.19 0.52
C VAL A 93 -7.46 -1.92 1.00
N GLU A 94 -7.08 -2.53 2.12
CA GLU A 94 -5.68 -2.48 2.58
C GLU A 94 -4.70 -3.07 1.57
N LYS A 95 -3.47 -2.58 1.64
CA LYS A 95 -2.39 -3.13 0.81
C LYS A 95 -1.95 -4.52 1.33
N PRO A 96 -1.51 -5.40 0.40
CA PRO A 96 -1.65 -5.32 -1.05
C PRO A 96 -3.12 -5.39 -1.46
N LEU A 97 -3.45 -4.92 -2.69
CA LEU A 97 -4.84 -4.96 -3.17
C LEU A 97 -5.44 -6.36 -3.03
N ALA A 98 -4.69 -7.38 -3.46
CA ALA A 98 -5.01 -8.79 -3.25
C ALA A 98 -3.73 -9.63 -3.20
N ALA A 99 -3.86 -10.90 -2.86
CA ALA A 99 -2.75 -11.85 -2.84
C ALA A 99 -2.34 -12.35 -4.24
N SER A 100 -3.20 -12.23 -5.25
CA SER A 100 -2.96 -12.69 -6.63
C SER A 100 -3.40 -11.67 -7.67
N LEU A 101 -2.89 -11.81 -8.91
CA LEU A 101 -3.34 -11.00 -10.05
C LEU A 101 -4.77 -11.37 -10.45
N GLU A 102 -5.15 -12.65 -10.34
CA GLU A 102 -6.51 -13.10 -10.63
C GLU A 102 -7.52 -12.39 -9.72
N ASP A 103 -7.26 -12.33 -8.43
CA ASP A 103 -8.11 -11.61 -7.48
C ASP A 103 -8.14 -10.11 -7.77
N CYS A 104 -6.99 -9.49 -8.09
CA CYS A 104 -6.94 -8.09 -8.49
C CYS A 104 -7.82 -7.81 -9.72
N ASP A 105 -7.72 -8.65 -10.75
CA ASP A 105 -8.50 -8.52 -11.99
C ASP A 105 -9.99 -8.73 -11.72
N ALA A 106 -10.36 -9.71 -10.88
CA ALA A 106 -11.74 -9.95 -10.47
C ALA A 106 -12.33 -8.76 -9.69
N MET A 107 -11.57 -8.16 -8.77
CA MET A 107 -12.00 -6.98 -8.02
C MET A 107 -12.23 -5.77 -8.92
N ILE A 108 -11.32 -5.52 -9.87
CA ILE A 108 -11.43 -4.42 -10.84
C ILE A 108 -12.67 -4.64 -11.74
N ALA A 109 -12.87 -5.86 -12.25
CA ALA A 109 -14.01 -6.21 -13.09
C ALA A 109 -15.32 -6.01 -12.33
N ALA A 110 -15.44 -6.54 -11.11
CA ALA A 110 -16.64 -6.42 -10.28
C ALA A 110 -16.95 -4.95 -9.91
N ALA A 111 -15.92 -4.14 -9.57
CA ALA A 111 -16.13 -2.73 -9.28
C ALA A 111 -16.63 -1.94 -10.49
N ASN A 112 -16.08 -2.23 -11.68
CA ASN A 112 -16.51 -1.61 -12.94
C ASN A 112 -17.95 -2.01 -13.33
N GLU A 113 -18.30 -3.30 -13.19
CA GLU A 113 -19.64 -3.81 -13.48
C GLU A 113 -20.69 -3.22 -12.54
N ALA A 114 -20.39 -3.14 -11.25
CA ALA A 114 -21.27 -2.54 -10.26
C ALA A 114 -21.31 -1.00 -10.30
N GLY A 115 -20.38 -0.35 -11.03
CA GLY A 115 -20.27 1.10 -11.07
C GLY A 115 -19.83 1.71 -9.72
N VAL A 116 -19.13 0.96 -8.88
CA VAL A 116 -18.66 1.41 -7.57
C VAL A 116 -17.22 1.91 -7.61
N THR A 117 -16.86 2.79 -6.69
CA THR A 117 -15.50 3.31 -6.55
C THR A 117 -14.66 2.37 -5.70
N GLY A 118 -13.50 1.94 -6.23
CA GLY A 118 -12.49 1.17 -5.51
C GLY A 118 -11.21 1.97 -5.28
N THR A 119 -10.59 1.81 -4.10
CA THR A 119 -9.26 2.36 -3.78
C THR A 119 -8.42 1.35 -3.00
N THR A 120 -7.13 1.29 -3.30
CA THR A 120 -6.14 0.54 -2.50
C THR A 120 -5.46 1.49 -1.53
N ILE A 121 -5.24 1.07 -0.30
CA ILE A 121 -4.58 1.92 0.70
C ILE A 121 -3.08 2.01 0.41
N CYS A 122 -2.65 3.18 -0.08
CA CYS A 122 -1.26 3.57 -0.31
C CYS A 122 -1.05 4.99 0.23
N GLN A 123 -1.31 5.18 1.52
CA GLN A 123 -1.36 6.49 2.19
C GLN A 123 -0.08 7.32 2.06
N ARG A 124 1.06 6.71 1.67
CA ARG A 124 2.32 7.43 1.46
C ARG A 124 2.31 8.36 0.25
N ARG A 125 1.38 8.16 -0.71
CA ARG A 125 1.17 9.16 -1.77
C ARG A 125 0.66 10.50 -1.23
N PHE A 126 0.08 10.52 -0.01
CA PHE A 126 -0.37 11.74 0.68
C PHE A 126 0.72 12.41 1.55
N TYR A 127 1.92 11.84 1.64
CA TYR A 127 3.05 12.50 2.27
C TYR A 127 3.43 13.76 1.48
N ARG A 128 3.57 14.90 2.16
CA ARG A 128 3.98 16.16 1.51
C ARG A 128 5.25 16.02 0.67
N PRO A 129 6.34 15.41 1.17
CA PRO A 129 7.54 15.19 0.37
C PRO A 129 7.29 14.26 -0.84
N ALA A 130 6.41 13.26 -0.73
CA ALA A 130 6.08 12.39 -1.86
C ALA A 130 5.29 13.15 -2.95
N MET A 131 4.31 13.96 -2.55
CA MET A 131 3.57 14.82 -3.49
C MET A 131 4.48 15.87 -4.14
N ARG A 132 5.48 16.39 -3.41
CA ARG A 132 6.46 17.34 -3.94
C ARG A 132 7.34 16.70 -5.02
N VAL A 133 7.80 15.47 -4.81
CA VAL A 133 8.52 14.69 -5.85
C VAL A 133 7.64 14.52 -7.09
N LYS A 134 6.40 14.06 -6.91
CA LYS A 134 5.46 13.88 -8.04
C LYS A 134 5.23 15.17 -8.80
N LYS A 135 4.99 16.26 -8.08
CA LYS A 135 4.80 17.58 -8.69
C LYS A 135 6.04 18.05 -9.47
N ALA A 136 7.24 17.83 -8.97
CA ALA A 136 8.47 18.18 -9.69
C ALA A 136 8.60 17.42 -11.01
N ILE A 137 8.21 16.14 -11.01
CA ILE A 137 8.17 15.31 -12.23
C ILE A 137 7.12 15.84 -13.21
N ASP A 138 5.89 16.08 -12.74
CA ASP A 138 4.76 16.54 -13.57
C ASP A 138 4.99 17.95 -14.13
N ASP A 139 5.66 18.82 -13.38
CA ASP A 139 6.05 20.17 -13.81
C ASP A 139 7.24 20.14 -14.79
N GLY A 140 7.82 18.97 -15.12
CA GLY A 140 8.95 18.83 -16.03
C GLY A 140 10.29 19.30 -15.47
N LYS A 141 10.41 19.49 -14.14
CA LYS A 141 11.66 19.98 -13.51
C LYS A 141 12.86 19.03 -13.66
N LEU A 142 12.60 17.78 -13.97
CA LEU A 142 13.61 16.75 -14.24
C LEU A 142 13.86 16.54 -15.74
N ASP A 143 13.20 17.29 -16.61
CA ASP A 143 13.06 16.96 -18.02
C ASP A 143 12.48 15.52 -18.17
N LYS A 144 13.20 14.56 -18.68
CA LYS A 144 12.76 13.17 -18.77
C LYS A 144 13.31 12.36 -17.60
N PRO A 145 12.48 11.72 -16.74
CA PRO A 145 12.97 10.73 -15.78
C PRO A 145 13.71 9.59 -16.49
N ILE A 146 14.96 9.33 -16.08
CA ILE A 146 15.85 8.31 -16.70
C ILE A 146 16.21 7.18 -15.76
N LEU A 147 16.19 7.42 -14.43
CA LEU A 147 16.50 6.42 -13.42
C LEU A 147 15.61 6.58 -12.19
N GLY A 148 15.01 5.48 -11.76
CA GLY A 148 14.25 5.39 -10.50
C GLY A 148 14.83 4.35 -9.57
N THR A 149 14.96 4.65 -8.27
CA THR A 149 15.55 3.73 -7.29
C THR A 149 14.71 3.59 -6.05
N VAL A 150 14.65 2.36 -5.51
CA VAL A 150 14.05 2.04 -4.21
C VAL A 150 15.07 1.32 -3.35
N ASN A 151 15.27 1.83 -2.13
CA ASN A 151 15.95 1.10 -1.06
C ASN A 151 15.03 1.07 0.16
N MET A 152 14.76 -0.12 0.70
CA MET A 152 14.03 -0.32 1.96
C MET A 152 14.74 -1.42 2.76
N LEU A 153 15.61 -1.01 3.67
CA LEU A 153 16.48 -1.88 4.44
C LEU A 153 16.06 -1.81 5.92
N GLY A 154 15.04 -2.58 6.24
CA GLY A 154 14.39 -2.62 7.53
C GLY A 154 14.90 -3.74 8.43
N TRP A 155 14.39 -3.76 9.66
CA TRP A 155 14.60 -4.84 10.60
C TRP A 155 13.27 -5.40 11.09
N ARG A 156 13.15 -6.71 11.05
CA ARG A 156 12.10 -7.46 11.74
C ARG A 156 12.75 -8.64 12.43
N ASP A 157 12.52 -8.77 13.73
CA ASP A 157 12.97 -9.92 14.50
C ASP A 157 11.95 -11.07 14.46
N MET A 158 12.32 -12.23 15.01
CA MET A 158 11.40 -13.36 15.07
C MET A 158 10.19 -13.09 15.97
N ALA A 159 10.30 -12.22 16.98
CA ALA A 159 9.15 -11.83 17.80
C ALA A 159 8.04 -11.14 16.96
N TYR A 160 8.43 -10.35 15.96
CA TYR A 160 7.48 -9.79 15.00
C TYR A 160 6.77 -10.88 14.19
N TYR A 161 7.51 -11.86 13.67
CA TYR A 161 6.92 -12.95 12.88
C TYR A 161 6.04 -13.87 13.73
N HIS A 162 6.39 -14.10 14.98
CA HIS A 162 5.59 -14.90 15.92
C HIS A 162 4.38 -14.13 16.50
N SER A 163 4.24 -12.82 16.25
CA SER A 163 3.14 -12.03 16.80
C SER A 163 1.77 -12.41 16.26
N ASP A 164 1.73 -13.01 15.09
CA ASP A 164 0.50 -13.45 14.42
C ASP A 164 0.80 -14.71 13.57
N PRO A 165 -0.05 -15.75 13.60
CA PRO A 165 0.25 -17.05 12.96
C PRO A 165 0.21 -17.04 11.42
N TRP A 166 -0.26 -15.96 10.81
CA TRP A 166 -0.30 -15.81 9.35
C TRP A 166 1.02 -15.27 8.79
N ARG A 167 1.87 -14.66 9.63
CA ARG A 167 3.12 -14.03 9.19
C ARG A 167 4.16 -15.06 8.78
N GLY A 168 4.98 -14.70 7.80
CA GLY A 168 6.11 -15.50 7.36
C GLY A 168 5.74 -16.75 6.57
N THR A 169 4.47 -16.93 6.18
CA THR A 169 3.99 -18.09 5.43
C THR A 169 3.36 -17.67 4.09
N TRP A 170 3.54 -18.49 3.06
CA TRP A 170 2.88 -18.25 1.77
C TRP A 170 1.36 -18.24 1.88
N LYS A 171 0.81 -19.19 2.62
CA LYS A 171 -0.65 -19.33 2.78
C LYS A 171 -1.28 -18.17 3.51
N GLY A 172 -0.62 -17.63 4.52
CA GLY A 172 -1.19 -16.58 5.38
C GLY A 172 -0.89 -15.17 4.89
N GLU A 173 0.30 -14.94 4.35
CA GLU A 173 0.80 -13.62 3.98
C GLU A 173 0.87 -13.41 2.46
N GLY A 174 1.13 -14.47 1.69
CA GLY A 174 1.26 -14.43 0.23
C GLY A 174 2.64 -13.99 -0.26
N GLY A 175 3.61 -13.83 0.64
CA GLY A 175 4.98 -13.41 0.41
C GLY A 175 5.54 -12.73 1.65
N GLY A 176 6.79 -12.26 1.60
CA GLY A 176 7.50 -11.68 2.72
C GLY A 176 7.68 -10.16 2.62
N VAL A 177 8.95 -9.71 2.62
CA VAL A 177 9.29 -8.27 2.59
C VAL A 177 8.69 -7.55 1.39
N LEU A 178 8.64 -8.20 0.23
CA LEU A 178 8.07 -7.64 -0.99
C LEU A 178 6.56 -7.34 -0.85
N ILE A 179 5.79 -8.24 -0.23
CA ILE A 179 4.33 -8.13 -0.14
C ILE A 179 3.88 -7.30 1.06
N ASN A 180 4.62 -7.30 2.15
CA ASN A 180 4.16 -6.69 3.40
C ASN A 180 4.81 -5.33 3.68
N GLN A 181 6.13 -5.19 3.59
CA GLN A 181 6.82 -3.96 3.96
C GLN A 181 7.08 -3.03 2.77
N ALA A 182 7.51 -3.58 1.64
CA ALA A 182 7.90 -2.81 0.47
C ALA A 182 6.78 -2.20 -0.39
N PRO A 183 5.50 -2.65 -0.35
CA PRO A 183 4.49 -2.18 -1.30
C PRO A 183 4.34 -0.66 -1.37
N HIS A 184 4.55 0.04 -0.26
CA HIS A 184 4.45 1.49 -0.22
C HIS A 184 5.54 2.21 -1.04
N GLN A 185 6.79 1.72 -0.99
CA GLN A 185 7.87 2.28 -1.78
C GLN A 185 7.75 1.87 -3.25
N LEU A 186 7.31 0.63 -3.50
CA LEU A 186 7.05 0.13 -4.85
C LEU A 186 5.92 0.90 -5.54
N ASP A 187 4.86 1.20 -4.81
CA ASP A 187 3.77 2.06 -5.29
C ASP A 187 4.27 3.47 -5.66
N LEU A 188 5.10 4.09 -4.81
CA LEU A 188 5.68 5.41 -5.12
C LEU A 188 6.59 5.35 -6.36
N LEU A 189 7.41 4.31 -6.52
CA LEU A 189 8.24 4.14 -7.71
C LEU A 189 7.39 4.08 -8.98
N LEU A 190 6.32 3.27 -8.97
CA LEU A 190 5.40 3.16 -10.10
C LEU A 190 4.66 4.47 -10.38
N TRP A 191 4.27 5.19 -9.33
CA TRP A 191 3.62 6.50 -9.46
C TRP A 191 4.52 7.56 -10.09
N TYR A 192 5.84 7.49 -9.84
CA TYR A 192 6.83 8.41 -10.38
C TYR A 192 7.32 8.03 -11.78
N MET A 193 7.57 6.74 -12.01
CA MET A 193 8.26 6.27 -13.23
C MET A 193 7.31 5.69 -14.30
N GLY A 194 6.06 5.37 -13.93
CA GLY A 194 5.07 4.79 -14.84
C GLY A 194 5.21 3.28 -15.01
N ASP A 195 4.72 2.79 -16.14
CA ASP A 195 4.58 1.35 -16.42
C ASP A 195 5.92 0.67 -16.71
N ILE A 196 6.03 -0.58 -16.23
CA ILE A 196 7.19 -1.45 -16.47
C ILE A 196 7.06 -2.12 -17.85
N ALA A 197 8.17 -2.25 -18.56
CA ALA A 197 8.29 -3.05 -19.77
C ALA A 197 8.82 -4.46 -19.46
N GLU A 198 9.89 -4.56 -18.67
CA GLU A 198 10.48 -5.82 -18.22
C GLU A 198 11.27 -5.63 -16.92
N LEU A 199 11.46 -6.70 -16.18
CA LEU A 199 12.37 -6.74 -15.02
C LEU A 199 13.10 -8.07 -14.93
N TYR A 200 14.27 -8.05 -14.25
CA TYR A 200 14.93 -9.22 -13.69
C TYR A 200 15.04 -9.03 -12.18
N GLY A 201 14.64 -10.04 -11.41
CA GLY A 201 14.62 -9.98 -9.96
C GLY A 201 15.02 -11.28 -9.31
N VAL A 202 15.55 -11.16 -8.10
CA VAL A 202 15.93 -12.27 -7.24
C VAL A 202 15.42 -12.03 -5.83
N TRP A 203 15.11 -13.10 -5.11
CA TRP A 203 14.73 -13.06 -3.70
C TRP A 203 15.18 -14.33 -2.98
N ASP A 204 15.35 -14.23 -1.66
CA ASP A 204 15.65 -15.38 -0.82
C ASP A 204 15.28 -15.09 0.63
N THR A 205 15.31 -16.15 1.45
CA THR A 205 15.21 -16.10 2.91
C THR A 205 16.61 -16.27 3.49
N LEU A 206 17.33 -15.15 3.69
CA LEU A 206 18.76 -15.18 4.01
C LEU A 206 19.07 -15.12 5.50
N ASN A 207 18.24 -14.47 6.29
CA ASN A 207 18.49 -14.21 7.71
C ASN A 207 17.42 -14.78 8.66
N HIS A 208 16.28 -15.20 8.13
CA HIS A 208 15.16 -15.72 8.93
C HIS A 208 14.79 -17.14 8.50
N PRO A 209 15.61 -18.17 8.83
CA PRO A 209 15.49 -19.52 8.28
C PRO A 209 14.18 -20.25 8.65
N GLU A 210 13.40 -19.72 9.59
CA GLU A 210 12.09 -20.25 9.97
C GLU A 210 10.96 -19.78 9.05
N LEU A 211 11.20 -18.79 8.17
CA LEU A 211 10.19 -18.26 7.26
C LEU A 211 10.13 -19.07 5.97
N GLU A 212 8.92 -19.15 5.40
CA GLU A 212 8.71 -19.73 4.07
C GLU A 212 8.92 -18.70 2.95
N VAL A 213 8.91 -17.40 3.28
CA VAL A 213 8.81 -16.26 2.35
C VAL A 213 10.09 -15.42 2.37
N ASP A 214 10.21 -14.51 1.42
CA ASP A 214 11.37 -13.64 1.26
C ASP A 214 11.60 -12.70 2.47
N ASP A 215 12.82 -12.62 2.92
CA ASP A 215 13.28 -11.54 3.81
C ASP A 215 14.16 -10.52 3.08
N THR A 216 14.64 -10.86 1.90
CA THR A 216 15.52 -10.02 1.08
C THR A 216 15.22 -10.22 -0.41
N ALA A 217 15.12 -9.12 -1.17
CA ALA A 217 14.91 -9.14 -2.62
C ALA A 217 15.58 -7.96 -3.31
N ALA A 218 15.96 -8.17 -4.58
CA ALA A 218 16.49 -7.13 -5.45
C ALA A 218 15.97 -7.30 -6.87
N ALA A 219 15.82 -6.19 -7.61
CA ALA A 219 15.41 -6.22 -9.02
C ALA A 219 16.01 -5.06 -9.83
N ILE A 220 16.20 -5.30 -11.14
CA ILE A 220 16.52 -4.29 -12.15
C ILE A 220 15.30 -4.20 -13.08
N ILE A 221 14.88 -2.97 -13.39
CA ILE A 221 13.64 -2.67 -14.13
C ILE A 221 13.98 -1.85 -15.37
N ARG A 222 13.30 -2.13 -16.48
CA ARG A 222 13.16 -1.24 -17.63
C ARG A 222 11.71 -0.78 -17.69
N PHE A 223 11.49 0.53 -17.64
CA PHE A 223 10.18 1.13 -17.80
C PHE A 223 9.80 1.28 -19.29
N LYS A 224 8.50 1.38 -19.60
CA LYS A 224 8.02 1.64 -20.97
C LYS A 224 8.53 2.96 -21.55
N SER A 225 8.86 3.94 -20.71
CA SER A 225 9.49 5.20 -21.09
C SER A 225 10.93 5.05 -21.60
N GLY A 226 11.54 3.86 -21.43
CA GLY A 226 12.95 3.58 -21.67
C GLY A 226 13.86 3.85 -20.46
N ALA A 227 13.34 4.43 -19.39
CA ALA A 227 14.07 4.62 -18.13
C ALA A 227 14.46 3.28 -17.50
N ILE A 228 15.46 3.32 -16.63
CA ILE A 228 15.92 2.17 -15.85
C ILE A 228 15.55 2.39 -14.38
N GLY A 229 15.36 1.30 -13.63
CA GLY A 229 15.19 1.35 -12.18
C GLY A 229 15.81 0.19 -11.47
N ASN A 230 15.98 0.34 -10.16
CA ASN A 230 16.36 -0.75 -9.29
C ASN A 230 15.55 -0.74 -8.00
N ILE A 231 15.43 -1.94 -7.41
CA ILE A 231 14.79 -2.18 -6.11
C ILE A 231 15.75 -3.01 -5.28
N VAL A 232 15.98 -2.59 -4.03
CA VAL A 232 16.64 -3.39 -3.01
C VAL A 232 15.83 -3.28 -1.74
N VAL A 233 15.30 -4.41 -1.27
CA VAL A 233 14.44 -4.47 -0.07
C VAL A 233 14.88 -5.62 0.83
N SER A 234 14.89 -5.37 2.14
CA SER A 234 15.23 -6.40 3.11
C SER A 234 14.67 -6.06 4.50
N ASN A 235 14.38 -7.10 5.28
CA ASN A 235 14.02 -7.02 6.69
C ASN A 235 15.17 -7.44 7.63
N SER A 236 16.40 -7.52 7.12
CA SER A 236 17.54 -8.16 7.80
C SER A 236 18.63 -7.18 8.26
N GLN A 237 18.41 -5.86 8.18
CA GLN A 237 19.37 -4.84 8.59
C GLN A 237 19.06 -4.30 9.98
N ASN A 238 20.01 -4.51 10.94
CA ASN A 238 19.94 -4.00 12.31
C ASN A 238 21.21 -3.21 12.66
N PRO A 239 21.16 -1.89 12.94
CA PRO A 239 19.95 -1.07 12.91
C PRO A 239 19.39 -0.91 11.49
N ALA A 240 18.07 -0.78 11.41
CA ALA A 240 17.42 -0.54 10.15
C ALA A 240 17.77 0.84 9.57
N LEU A 241 17.79 0.93 8.25
CA LEU A 241 18.06 2.16 7.51
C LEU A 241 16.77 2.79 6.99
N PHE A 242 16.86 4.06 6.63
CA PHE A 242 15.70 4.77 6.06
C PHE A 242 15.30 4.20 4.70
N GLY A 243 14.00 3.94 4.52
CA GLY A 243 13.43 3.62 3.22
C GLY A 243 13.34 4.86 2.34
N ASN A 244 13.79 4.79 1.08
CA ASN A 244 13.72 5.91 0.14
C ASN A 244 13.32 5.49 -1.27
N VAL A 245 12.74 6.47 -1.99
CA VAL A 245 12.46 6.40 -3.42
C VAL A 245 13.03 7.65 -4.07
N ARG A 246 13.89 7.50 -5.07
CA ARG A 246 14.56 8.60 -5.76
C ARG A 246 14.37 8.53 -7.26
N VAL A 247 14.28 9.68 -7.90
CA VAL A 247 14.14 9.82 -9.35
C VAL A 247 15.19 10.81 -9.87
N HIS A 248 15.86 10.44 -10.95
CA HIS A 248 16.89 11.22 -11.61
C HIS A 248 16.46 11.55 -13.03
N GLY A 249 16.65 12.79 -13.43
CA GLY A 249 16.26 13.34 -14.71
C GLY A 249 17.37 13.44 -15.72
N SER A 250 17.03 13.59 -17.00
CA SER A 250 17.98 13.73 -18.11
C SER A 250 18.75 15.05 -18.09
N ASN A 251 18.23 16.07 -17.41
CA ASN A 251 18.89 17.36 -17.19
C ASN A 251 19.84 17.38 -15.99
N GLY A 252 20.07 16.23 -15.33
CA GLY A 252 20.92 16.11 -14.13
C GLY A 252 20.21 16.39 -12.80
N ALA A 253 18.98 16.89 -12.80
CA ALA A 253 18.22 17.08 -11.58
C ALA A 253 17.84 15.74 -10.95
N SER A 254 17.80 15.71 -9.62
CA SER A 254 17.45 14.53 -8.84
C SER A 254 16.55 14.93 -7.68
N VAL A 255 15.52 14.14 -7.45
CA VAL A 255 14.59 14.32 -6.33
C VAL A 255 14.35 13.00 -5.61
N GLY A 256 14.10 13.05 -4.30
CA GLY A 256 13.89 11.86 -3.51
C GLY A 256 13.00 12.09 -2.31
N VAL A 257 12.40 11.02 -1.84
CA VAL A 257 11.65 10.97 -0.59
C VAL A 257 12.16 9.83 0.29
N GLN A 258 12.54 10.16 1.51
CA GLN A 258 12.67 9.24 2.62
C GLN A 258 11.28 9.02 3.19
N THR A 259 10.79 7.79 3.18
CA THR A 259 9.41 7.48 3.58
C THR A 259 9.27 7.22 5.08
N ASP A 260 10.20 6.51 5.65
CA ASP A 260 10.27 6.15 7.06
C ASP A 260 11.62 5.53 7.38
N GLY A 261 11.96 5.50 8.65
CA GLY A 261 13.14 4.79 9.13
C GLY A 261 12.87 3.32 9.37
N GLY A 262 13.93 2.58 9.62
CA GLY A 262 13.83 1.19 9.98
C GLY A 262 13.18 0.93 11.35
N ALA A 263 13.14 1.95 12.22
CA ALA A 263 12.35 1.97 13.45
C ALA A 263 10.91 2.44 13.15
N MET A 264 10.30 1.85 12.15
CA MET A 264 8.97 2.21 11.70
C MET A 264 7.91 1.91 12.74
N PHE A 265 6.84 2.72 12.70
CA PHE A 265 5.59 2.33 13.31
C PHE A 265 5.12 0.99 12.73
N ILE A 266 5.15 -0.02 13.57
CA ILE A 266 4.55 -1.32 13.28
C ILE A 266 3.33 -1.42 14.16
N ALA A 267 2.14 -1.50 13.58
CA ALA A 267 0.88 -1.52 14.30
C ALA A 267 0.90 -2.50 15.48
N GLY A 268 0.93 -1.96 16.70
CA GLY A 268 0.93 -2.71 17.95
C GLY A 268 2.28 -3.31 18.39
N VAL A 269 3.38 -3.05 17.69
CA VAL A 269 4.72 -3.55 18.05
C VAL A 269 5.72 -2.42 18.31
N SER A 270 5.62 -1.30 17.57
CA SER A 270 6.47 -0.13 17.74
C SER A 270 5.62 1.14 17.71
N GLY A 271 5.89 2.07 18.61
CA GLY A 271 5.29 3.40 18.63
C GLY A 271 6.21 4.49 18.04
N ILE A 272 7.35 4.12 17.48
CA ILE A 272 8.29 5.10 16.90
C ILE A 272 7.83 5.42 15.49
N ALA A 273 7.49 6.67 15.25
CA ALA A 273 7.16 7.20 13.95
C ALA A 273 8.17 8.31 13.59
N GLU A 274 8.74 8.22 12.41
CA GLU A 274 9.69 9.20 11.90
C GLU A 274 9.08 10.00 10.75
N PRO A 275 9.38 11.32 10.67
CA PRO A 275 8.83 12.16 9.63
C PRO A 275 9.33 11.75 8.24
N PRO A 276 8.41 11.58 7.26
CA PRO A 276 8.84 11.53 5.87
C PRO A 276 9.36 12.91 5.47
N VAL A 277 10.47 12.93 4.75
CA VAL A 277 11.12 14.16 4.25
C VAL A 277 11.67 13.95 2.84
N ASN A 278 11.91 15.04 2.09
CA ASN A 278 12.77 14.92 0.93
C ASN A 278 14.21 14.71 1.40
N ASP A 279 14.85 13.64 0.91
CA ASP A 279 16.24 13.29 1.24
C ASP A 279 17.22 13.69 0.13
N LEU A 280 16.69 14.04 -1.05
CA LEU A 280 17.45 14.49 -2.23
C LEU A 280 16.63 15.54 -2.98
N TRP A 281 17.30 16.67 -3.34
CA TRP A 281 16.69 17.73 -4.15
C TRP A 281 17.79 18.55 -4.82
N THR A 282 17.97 18.39 -6.15
CA THR A 282 18.99 19.10 -6.96
C THR A 282 18.36 19.72 -8.19
N VAL A 283 17.11 20.21 -8.04
CA VAL A 283 16.39 20.89 -9.12
C VAL A 283 17.05 22.23 -9.39
N HIS A 284 17.34 22.52 -10.65
CA HIS A 284 17.99 23.77 -11.05
C HIS A 284 17.19 25.00 -10.62
N GLY A 285 17.85 25.93 -9.94
CA GLY A 285 17.25 27.12 -9.35
C GLY A 285 16.55 26.90 -8.01
N GLU A 286 16.61 25.65 -7.47
CA GLU A 286 16.03 25.26 -6.17
C GLU A 286 17.05 24.49 -5.31
N GLU A 287 18.36 24.71 -5.52
CA GLU A 287 19.44 23.92 -4.91
C GLU A 287 19.49 24.06 -3.39
N ASP A 288 19.05 25.19 -2.86
CA ASP A 288 19.01 25.51 -1.44
C ASP A 288 17.72 25.06 -0.74
N MET A 289 16.74 24.53 -1.49
CA MET A 289 15.42 24.20 -0.94
C MET A 289 15.39 22.95 -0.08
N LEU A 290 16.36 22.05 -0.18
CA LEU A 290 16.34 20.75 0.50
C LEU A 290 16.19 20.90 2.03
N GLU A 291 17.00 21.73 2.66
CA GLU A 291 16.97 21.90 4.13
C GLU A 291 15.70 22.63 4.58
N ARG A 292 15.20 23.55 3.78
CA ARG A 292 13.89 24.19 4.03
C ARG A 292 12.76 23.16 3.97
N TYR A 293 12.70 22.33 2.94
CA TYR A 293 11.69 21.28 2.81
C TYR A 293 11.73 20.28 3.98
N LYS A 294 12.94 19.85 4.40
CA LYS A 294 13.11 19.00 5.57
C LYS A 294 12.57 19.64 6.86
N ALA A 295 12.85 20.92 7.06
CA ALA A 295 12.37 21.65 8.23
C ALA A 295 10.84 21.78 8.23
N GLU A 296 10.25 22.15 7.07
CA GLU A 296 8.80 22.27 6.89
C GLU A 296 8.08 20.92 7.10
N ASP A 297 8.63 19.82 6.53
CA ASP A 297 8.05 18.50 6.64
C ASP A 297 8.10 17.97 8.08
N ARG A 298 9.21 18.17 8.79
CA ARG A 298 9.32 17.83 10.23
C ARG A 298 8.37 18.63 11.09
N ALA A 299 8.29 19.94 10.88
CA ALA A 299 7.38 20.80 11.61
C ALA A 299 5.92 20.39 11.39
N PHE A 300 5.56 20.10 10.15
CA PHE A 300 4.22 19.60 9.84
C PHE A 300 3.92 18.26 10.51
N PHE A 301 4.82 17.27 10.39
CA PHE A 301 4.64 15.95 10.98
C PHE A 301 4.46 16.02 12.50
N ASN A 302 5.19 16.90 13.18
CA ASN A 302 5.05 17.11 14.60
C ASN A 302 3.76 17.86 15.01
N SER A 303 3.05 18.47 14.06
CA SER A 303 1.80 19.20 14.28
C SER A 303 0.53 18.37 14.08
N ILE A 304 0.67 17.13 13.62
CA ILE A 304 -0.44 16.24 13.29
C ILE A 304 -0.41 14.97 14.15
N ASP A 305 -1.54 14.26 14.21
CA ASP A 305 -1.57 12.85 14.61
C ASP A 305 -0.94 12.00 13.52
N SER A 306 0.36 11.80 13.57
CA SER A 306 1.15 11.10 12.55
C SER A 306 0.72 9.64 12.33
N ILE A 307 0.02 9.06 13.30
CA ILE A 307 -0.46 7.67 13.23
C ILE A 307 -1.66 7.55 12.30
N HIS A 308 -2.61 8.50 12.39
CA HIS A 308 -3.90 8.38 11.71
C HIS A 308 -4.06 9.37 10.55
N TYR A 309 -3.36 10.50 10.56
CA TYR A 309 -3.58 11.60 9.62
C TYR A 309 -3.59 11.16 8.15
N PHE A 310 -2.63 10.35 7.73
CA PHE A 310 -2.51 9.97 6.32
C PHE A 310 -3.58 8.95 5.87
N HIS A 311 -4.06 8.11 6.79
CA HIS A 311 -5.24 7.26 6.54
C HIS A 311 -6.50 8.12 6.42
N ILE A 312 -6.68 9.11 7.31
CA ILE A 312 -7.79 10.07 7.22
C ILE A 312 -7.76 10.77 5.87
N ARG A 313 -6.59 11.28 5.44
CA ARG A 313 -6.46 11.98 4.15
C ARG A 313 -6.82 11.11 2.94
N GLN A 314 -6.39 9.86 2.94
CA GLN A 314 -6.74 8.96 1.84
C GLN A 314 -8.21 8.56 1.86
N LEU A 315 -8.77 8.22 3.03
CA LEU A 315 -10.19 7.88 3.12
C LEU A 315 -11.08 9.09 2.81
N GLU A 316 -10.68 10.30 3.15
CA GLU A 316 -11.39 11.52 2.76
C GLU A 316 -11.35 11.75 1.23
N ASP A 317 -10.21 11.48 0.55
CA ASP A 317 -10.14 11.50 -0.91
C ASP A 317 -11.07 10.46 -1.54
N PHE A 318 -11.11 9.24 -0.98
CA PHE A 318 -12.01 8.17 -1.42
C PHE A 318 -13.48 8.57 -1.29
N LEU A 319 -13.91 9.08 -0.15
CA LEU A 319 -15.28 9.54 0.07
C LEU A 319 -15.64 10.74 -0.81
N SER A 320 -14.72 11.67 -0.97
CA SER A 320 -14.87 12.81 -1.87
C SER A 320 -14.96 12.37 -3.34
N ALA A 321 -14.25 11.31 -3.72
CA ALA A 321 -14.32 10.73 -5.06
C ALA A 321 -15.70 10.13 -5.34
N ILE A 322 -16.29 9.44 -4.36
CA ILE A 322 -17.66 8.90 -4.45
C ILE A 322 -18.67 10.06 -4.65
N ILE A 323 -18.61 11.07 -3.77
CA ILE A 323 -19.53 12.23 -3.82
C ILE A 323 -19.39 12.97 -5.15
N GLY A 324 -18.15 13.23 -5.57
CA GLY A 324 -17.84 13.98 -6.80
C GLY A 324 -17.89 13.14 -8.08
N LYS A 325 -18.22 11.86 -8.01
CA LYS A 325 -18.23 10.92 -9.15
C LYS A 325 -16.95 11.00 -9.98
N ARG A 326 -15.80 11.06 -9.31
CA ARG A 326 -14.46 11.05 -9.90
C ARG A 326 -13.66 9.83 -9.48
N LYS A 327 -12.52 9.59 -10.12
CA LYS A 327 -11.57 8.60 -9.62
C LYS A 327 -10.87 9.13 -8.35
N PRO A 328 -10.61 8.27 -7.34
CA PRO A 328 -9.72 8.62 -6.24
C PRO A 328 -8.28 8.77 -6.75
N LEU A 329 -7.42 9.38 -5.93
CA LEU A 329 -5.99 9.53 -6.26
C LEU A 329 -5.30 8.17 -6.47
N ILE A 330 -5.76 7.16 -5.77
CA ILE A 330 -5.23 5.79 -5.84
C ILE A 330 -6.39 4.87 -6.19
N THR A 331 -6.25 4.13 -7.29
CA THR A 331 -7.29 3.23 -7.81
C THR A 331 -6.95 1.76 -7.53
N PHE A 332 -7.85 0.85 -7.85
CA PHE A 332 -7.56 -0.59 -7.85
C PHE A 332 -6.50 -0.96 -8.89
N GLU A 333 -6.50 -0.28 -10.05
CA GLU A 333 -5.49 -0.48 -11.09
C GLU A 333 -4.08 -0.11 -10.59
N ASP A 334 -3.94 0.93 -9.77
CA ASP A 334 -2.67 1.26 -9.13
C ASP A 334 -2.22 0.15 -8.17
N GLY A 335 -3.14 -0.36 -7.34
CA GLY A 335 -2.87 -1.49 -6.44
C GLY A 335 -2.46 -2.76 -7.20
N ARG A 336 -3.16 -3.06 -8.31
CA ARG A 336 -2.81 -4.18 -9.19
C ARG A 336 -1.40 -4.07 -9.75
N LYS A 337 -0.99 -2.88 -10.21
CA LYS A 337 0.38 -2.65 -10.71
C LYS A 337 1.44 -2.96 -9.65
N THR A 338 1.18 -2.63 -8.40
CA THR A 338 2.09 -2.96 -7.29
C THR A 338 2.16 -4.48 -7.07
N VAL A 339 1.03 -5.18 -7.06
CA VAL A 339 0.99 -6.66 -6.97
C VAL A 339 1.67 -7.29 -8.20
N GLU A 340 1.48 -6.73 -9.38
CA GLU A 340 2.11 -7.19 -10.63
C GLU A 340 3.63 -7.07 -10.61
N LEU A 341 4.17 -5.95 -10.13
CA LEU A 341 5.60 -5.74 -9.94
C LEU A 341 6.19 -6.80 -8.99
N ILE A 342 5.55 -7.01 -7.85
CA ILE A 342 5.96 -8.00 -6.84
C ILE A 342 5.93 -9.42 -7.44
N THR A 343 4.83 -9.79 -8.11
CA THR A 343 4.69 -11.08 -8.78
C THR A 343 5.75 -11.28 -9.86
N GLY A 344 6.10 -10.21 -10.58
CA GLY A 344 7.16 -10.23 -11.58
C GLY A 344 8.53 -10.56 -11.00
N ILE A 345 8.87 -10.03 -9.81
CA ILE A 345 10.12 -10.36 -9.11
C ILE A 345 10.15 -11.85 -8.75
N TYR A 346 9.07 -12.37 -8.17
CA TYR A 346 8.98 -13.79 -7.80
C TYR A 346 9.10 -14.71 -9.03
N ARG A 347 8.36 -14.43 -10.12
CA ARG A 347 8.41 -15.22 -11.36
C ARG A 347 9.77 -15.15 -12.03
N SER A 348 10.42 -13.99 -12.02
CA SER A 348 11.77 -13.82 -12.56
C SER A 348 12.78 -14.70 -11.82
N CYS A 349 12.74 -14.71 -10.49
CA CYS A 349 13.58 -15.57 -9.66
C CYS A 349 13.27 -17.06 -9.85
N ARG A 350 11.99 -17.42 -9.98
CA ARG A 350 11.54 -18.79 -10.24
C ARG A 350 12.14 -19.37 -11.55
N ASP A 351 12.07 -18.57 -12.61
CA ASP A 351 12.44 -19.00 -13.96
C ASP A 351 13.88 -18.62 -14.33
N ASP A 352 14.58 -17.89 -13.46
CA ASP A 352 15.95 -17.36 -13.67
C ASP A 352 16.08 -16.58 -14.98
N MET A 353 15.09 -15.75 -15.30
CA MET A 353 15.05 -14.97 -16.54
C MET A 353 14.26 -13.68 -16.39
N PRO A 354 14.49 -12.68 -17.28
CA PRO A 354 13.67 -11.47 -17.30
C PRO A 354 12.20 -11.78 -17.61
N VAL A 355 11.31 -11.02 -16.94
CA VAL A 355 9.87 -11.11 -17.10
C VAL A 355 9.34 -9.85 -17.80
N LYS A 356 8.54 -10.02 -18.85
CA LYS A 356 7.92 -8.91 -19.60
C LYS A 356 6.53 -8.60 -19.07
N PHE A 357 6.17 -7.32 -19.09
CA PHE A 357 4.90 -6.79 -18.63
C PHE A 357 4.00 -6.35 -19.80
N PRO A 358 2.65 -6.43 -19.67
CA PRO A 358 1.91 -6.80 -18.44
C PRO A 358 1.90 -8.31 -18.19
N LEU A 359 1.73 -8.70 -16.91
CA LEU A 359 1.59 -10.08 -16.50
C LEU A 359 0.13 -10.53 -16.52
N ALA A 360 -0.10 -11.74 -16.99
CA ALA A 360 -1.36 -12.45 -16.80
C ALA A 360 -1.33 -13.26 -15.48
N PRO A 361 -2.50 -13.56 -14.88
CA PRO A 361 -2.61 -14.58 -13.83
C PRO A 361 -2.01 -15.92 -14.25
N GLU A 362 -1.39 -16.64 -13.33
CA GLU A 362 -0.73 -17.92 -13.62
C GLU A 362 -0.87 -18.88 -12.43
N ASN A 363 -1.32 -20.11 -12.70
CA ASN A 363 -1.48 -21.14 -11.66
C ASN A 363 -0.26 -22.06 -11.51
N ARG A 364 0.79 -21.90 -12.33
CA ARG A 364 2.01 -22.71 -12.27
C ARG A 364 2.77 -22.45 -10.96
N GLY A 365 3.21 -23.51 -10.29
CA GLY A 365 4.03 -23.42 -9.08
C GLY A 365 3.30 -22.92 -7.81
N GLY A 366 2.00 -22.62 -7.89
CA GLY A 366 1.23 -22.09 -6.77
C GLY A 366 1.43 -20.58 -6.52
N PHE A 367 0.54 -20.00 -5.73
CA PHE A 367 0.57 -18.58 -5.33
C PHE A 367 0.78 -17.61 -6.51
N ASP A 368 -0.06 -17.74 -7.55
CA ASP A 368 0.01 -16.92 -8.78
C ASP A 368 1.36 -17.08 -9.52
N GLY A 369 1.88 -18.30 -9.56
CA GLY A 369 3.14 -18.62 -10.22
C GLY A 369 4.39 -18.11 -9.53
N ARG A 370 4.33 -17.76 -8.23
CA ARG A 370 5.47 -17.21 -7.48
C ARG A 370 6.48 -18.27 -7.03
N LEU A 371 6.05 -19.51 -6.88
CA LEU A 371 6.88 -20.64 -6.47
C LEU A 371 7.35 -21.50 -7.64
N LYS A 372 8.47 -22.24 -7.44
CA LYS A 372 9.01 -23.20 -8.40
C LYS A 372 8.14 -24.44 -8.54
#